data_e68ed84b3d987462a19088be47cd71df
#
_entry.id   e68ed84b3d987462a19088be47cd71df
#
_cell.length_a   1.000
_cell.length_b   1.000
_cell.length_c   1.000
_cell.angle_alpha   90.00
_cell.angle_beta   90.00
_cell.angle_gamma   90.00
#
_symmetry.space_group_name_H-M   'P 1'
#
loop_
_entity.id
_entity.type
_entity.pdbx_description
1 polymer ?
#
loop_
_entity_poly.entity_id
_entity_poly.type
_entity_poly.pdbx_seq_one_letter_code
_entity_poly.pdbx_strand_id
1 'polypeptide(L)'
;QMAQDCPVKLGKTIWVEGHSGPETADDSRTHFGIYSPGVRDLFPQGKVIDLIPWEFNEVPVLLGRALQLDVPIIALVLTRPKIEIPDREALGLASYMEAAHGAYIMKDFEEGKEKMGTVIVQGTSSTLGVVKIVDELKKAGINVRIVAAPSYELFRRESEEYKNKVLPWKYFNDAMVITNESIKLMHHWIANPVVREYSLSSDWDNNWRSGGTLDEVLEEAHLDPKHIFEGIERFVRDREKRLAKLKEIL
;
A
#
# COMPACT_ATOMS: atom_id res chain seq x y z
N GLN A 1 -22.38 15.05 -3.60
CA GLN A 1 -23.55 15.46 -4.40
C GLN A 1 -23.58 16.97 -4.57
N MET A 2 -23.59 17.77 -3.50
CA MET A 2 -23.60 19.24 -3.61
C MET A 2 -22.52 19.81 -4.54
N ALA A 3 -21.30 19.27 -4.50
CA ALA A 3 -20.21 19.71 -5.37
C ALA A 3 -20.45 19.40 -6.87
N GLN A 4 -21.33 18.45 -7.17
CA GLN A 4 -21.69 18.10 -8.55
C GLN A 4 -22.86 18.97 -9.05
N ASP A 5 -23.86 19.21 -8.20
CA ASP A 5 -25.13 19.77 -8.61
C ASP A 5 -25.22 21.31 -8.40
N CYS A 6 -24.23 21.87 -7.67
CA CYS A 6 -24.19 23.30 -7.39
C CYS A 6 -23.58 24.08 -8.58
N PRO A 7 -24.23 25.13 -9.07
CA PRO A 7 -23.70 25.95 -10.15
C PRO A 7 -22.51 26.81 -9.74
N VAL A 8 -22.23 26.91 -8.46
CA VAL A 8 -21.08 27.65 -7.90
C VAL A 8 -19.96 26.67 -7.60
N LYS A 9 -18.72 27.04 -7.92
CA LYS A 9 -17.55 26.22 -7.55
C LYS A 9 -17.43 26.16 -6.03
N LEU A 10 -17.61 24.96 -5.48
CA LEU A 10 -17.42 24.69 -4.07
C LEU A 10 -15.94 24.47 -3.75
N GLY A 11 -15.56 24.76 -2.52
CA GLY A 11 -14.24 24.41 -2.00
C GLY A 11 -14.06 22.90 -1.85
N LYS A 12 -12.81 22.48 -1.63
CA LYS A 12 -12.48 21.07 -1.36
C LYS A 12 -12.80 20.73 0.10
N THR A 13 -13.30 19.52 0.31
CA THR A 13 -13.36 18.90 1.63
C THR A 13 -12.11 18.06 1.83
N ILE A 14 -11.34 18.32 2.87
CA ILE A 14 -10.23 17.47 3.30
C ILE A 14 -10.72 16.71 4.52
N TRP A 15 -10.86 15.40 4.37
CA TRP A 15 -11.19 14.50 5.47
C TRP A 15 -9.91 13.84 5.95
N VAL A 16 -9.57 14.08 7.23
CA VAL A 16 -8.40 13.48 7.87
C VAL A 16 -8.86 12.33 8.77
N GLU A 17 -8.44 11.14 8.45
CA GLU A 17 -8.64 9.93 9.25
C GLU A 17 -7.35 9.61 10.01
N GLY A 18 -7.41 9.62 11.33
CA GLY A 18 -6.23 9.41 12.19
C GLY A 18 -6.14 8.00 12.78
N HIS A 19 -6.91 7.04 12.28
CA HIS A 19 -7.03 5.69 12.83
C HIS A 19 -6.85 4.60 11.76
N SER A 20 -5.85 4.77 10.91
CA SER A 20 -5.53 3.78 9.88
C SER A 20 -4.77 2.58 10.46
N GLY A 21 -5.16 1.38 10.03
CA GLY A 21 -4.48 0.15 10.36
C GLY A 21 -4.72 -0.41 11.77
N PRO A 22 -4.16 -1.57 12.06
CA PRO A 22 -4.23 -2.20 13.39
C PRO A 22 -3.37 -1.47 14.42
N GLU A 23 -2.40 -0.68 14.02
CA GLU A 23 -1.47 0.04 14.88
C GLU A 23 -2.11 1.06 15.81
N THR A 24 -3.37 1.38 15.61
CA THR A 24 -4.15 2.24 16.52
C THR A 24 -4.82 1.48 17.66
N ALA A 25 -4.66 0.19 17.69
CA ALA A 25 -5.30 -0.69 18.67
C ALA A 25 -4.71 -0.60 20.11
N ASP A 26 -3.60 0.09 20.30
CA ASP A 26 -3.06 0.41 21.63
C ASP A 26 -4.03 1.26 22.47
N ASP A 27 -4.87 2.05 21.82
CA ASP A 27 -5.92 2.81 22.50
C ASP A 27 -7.08 1.91 22.96
N SER A 28 -7.59 1.07 22.07
CA SER A 28 -8.76 0.22 22.29
C SER A 28 -9.06 -0.65 21.07
N ARG A 29 -9.63 -1.83 21.30
CA ARG A 29 -10.20 -2.68 20.25
C ARG A 29 -11.15 -1.97 19.30
N THR A 30 -11.76 -0.89 19.72
CA THR A 30 -12.73 -0.14 18.93
C THR A 30 -12.10 0.83 17.96
N HIS A 31 -10.78 1.03 18.01
CA HIS A 31 -10.06 1.98 17.19
C HIS A 31 -9.36 1.35 15.96
N PHE A 32 -9.83 0.19 15.51
CA PHE A 32 -9.33 -0.42 14.29
C PHE A 32 -9.80 0.31 13.04
N GLY A 33 -8.89 1.03 12.42
CA GLY A 33 -9.13 1.73 11.17
C GLY A 33 -8.87 0.91 9.90
N ILE A 34 -8.90 -0.43 9.97
CA ILE A 34 -8.56 -1.28 8.81
C ILE A 34 -9.51 -1.17 7.61
N TYR A 35 -10.62 -0.47 7.77
CA TYR A 35 -11.57 -0.16 6.70
C TYR A 35 -11.61 1.33 6.35
N SER A 36 -10.81 2.18 7.00
CA SER A 36 -10.83 3.65 6.81
C SER A 36 -10.61 4.08 5.36
N PRO A 37 -9.68 3.50 4.59
CA PRO A 37 -9.50 3.85 3.19
C PRO A 37 -10.68 3.51 2.28
N GLY A 38 -11.62 2.68 2.76
CA GLY A 38 -12.84 2.31 2.04
C GLY A 38 -13.80 3.45 1.75
N VAL A 39 -13.59 4.62 2.36
CA VAL A 39 -14.38 5.83 2.06
C VAL A 39 -14.36 6.17 0.57
N ARG A 40 -13.28 5.92 -0.13
CA ARG A 40 -13.16 6.10 -1.56
C ARG A 40 -14.25 5.36 -2.34
N ASP A 41 -14.55 4.13 -1.93
CA ASP A 41 -15.48 3.24 -2.63
C ASP A 41 -16.96 3.59 -2.37
N LEU A 42 -17.23 4.52 -1.44
CA LEU A 42 -18.57 5.04 -1.17
C LEU A 42 -19.00 6.14 -2.14
N PHE A 43 -18.12 6.59 -3.02
CA PHE A 43 -18.36 7.70 -3.95
C PHE A 43 -18.10 7.28 -5.38
N PRO A 44 -18.72 7.96 -6.36
CA PRO A 44 -18.39 7.75 -7.77
C PRO A 44 -16.90 7.97 -8.01
N GLN A 45 -16.32 7.13 -8.85
CA GLN A 45 -14.90 7.20 -9.17
C GLN A 45 -14.46 8.61 -9.60
N GLY A 46 -13.35 9.06 -9.07
CA GLY A 46 -12.79 10.37 -9.36
C GLY A 46 -13.35 11.52 -8.52
N LYS A 47 -14.30 11.26 -7.61
CA LYS A 47 -14.83 12.29 -6.68
C LYS A 47 -14.09 12.36 -5.36
N VAL A 48 -13.35 11.31 -5.02
CA VAL A 48 -12.48 11.25 -3.83
C VAL A 48 -11.07 10.89 -4.26
N ILE A 49 -10.08 11.57 -3.73
CA ILE A 49 -8.67 11.15 -3.78
C ILE A 49 -8.31 10.60 -2.41
N ASP A 50 -7.95 9.33 -2.37
CA ASP A 50 -7.39 8.66 -1.21
C ASP A 50 -5.88 8.92 -1.12
N LEU A 51 -5.41 9.34 0.03
CA LEU A 51 -3.99 9.54 0.33
C LEU A 51 -3.64 8.72 1.56
N ILE A 52 -2.79 7.74 1.40
CA ILE A 52 -2.37 6.79 2.43
C ILE A 52 -0.84 6.81 2.53
N PRO A 53 -0.25 7.91 3.00
CA PRO A 53 1.20 8.03 3.16
C PRO A 53 1.69 6.99 4.15
N TRP A 54 2.84 6.38 3.87
CA TRP A 54 3.41 5.41 4.79
C TRP A 54 4.42 6.03 5.77
N GLU A 55 4.91 7.25 5.48
CA GLU A 55 5.74 8.03 6.39
C GLU A 55 5.48 9.54 6.23
N PHE A 56 5.92 10.30 7.22
CA PHE A 56 5.53 11.69 7.39
C PHE A 56 5.92 12.62 6.22
N ASN A 57 7.08 12.40 5.59
CA ASN A 57 7.53 13.26 4.47
C ASN A 57 6.66 13.11 3.21
N GLU A 58 5.92 12.00 3.06
CA GLU A 58 4.98 11.84 1.94
C GLU A 58 3.71 12.69 2.10
N VAL A 59 3.33 13.04 3.34
CA VAL A 59 2.08 13.79 3.60
C VAL A 59 2.00 15.09 2.81
N PRO A 60 2.97 16.03 2.91
CA PRO A 60 2.89 17.28 2.16
C PRO A 60 2.97 17.07 0.64
N VAL A 61 3.68 16.05 0.18
CA VAL A 61 3.84 15.73 -1.24
C VAL A 61 2.51 15.27 -1.84
N LEU A 62 1.89 14.29 -1.22
CA LEU A 62 0.60 13.74 -1.63
C LEU A 62 -0.51 14.79 -1.55
N LEU A 63 -0.60 15.50 -0.42
CA LEU A 63 -1.61 16.52 -0.22
C LEU A 63 -1.44 17.68 -1.21
N GLY A 64 -0.21 18.15 -1.41
CA GLY A 64 0.12 19.19 -2.40
C GLY A 64 -0.29 18.80 -3.81
N ARG A 65 -0.06 17.54 -4.21
CA ARG A 65 -0.48 17.01 -5.49
C ARG A 65 -2.01 16.94 -5.62
N ALA A 66 -2.70 16.44 -4.60
CA ALA A 66 -4.16 16.31 -4.60
C ALA A 66 -4.87 17.69 -4.63
N LEU A 67 -4.31 18.68 -3.95
CA LEU A 67 -4.87 20.05 -3.94
C LEU A 67 -4.88 20.72 -5.33
N GLN A 68 -3.96 20.34 -6.22
CA GLN A 68 -3.88 20.86 -7.58
C GLN A 68 -4.96 20.28 -8.52
N LEU A 69 -5.57 19.15 -8.16
CA LEU A 69 -6.55 18.47 -8.98
C LEU A 69 -7.97 19.02 -8.72
N ASP A 70 -8.81 19.02 -9.74
CA ASP A 70 -10.22 19.43 -9.59
C ASP A 70 -11.06 18.25 -9.09
N VAL A 71 -10.89 17.92 -7.80
CA VAL A 71 -11.62 16.86 -7.10
C VAL A 71 -12.19 17.44 -5.81
N PRO A 72 -13.47 17.18 -5.49
CA PRO A 72 -14.14 17.82 -4.36
C PRO A 72 -13.73 17.28 -2.99
N ILE A 73 -13.24 16.04 -2.90
CA ILE A 73 -12.93 15.38 -1.63
C ILE A 73 -11.51 14.81 -1.67
N ILE A 74 -10.74 15.10 -0.64
CA ILE A 74 -9.45 14.49 -0.37
C ILE A 74 -9.57 13.74 0.97
N ALA A 75 -9.36 12.44 0.96
CA ALA A 75 -9.32 11.60 2.15
C ALA A 75 -7.85 11.33 2.50
N LEU A 76 -7.36 11.93 3.57
CA LEU A 76 -6.00 11.73 4.09
C LEU A 76 -6.06 10.75 5.25
N VAL A 77 -5.54 9.55 5.03
CA VAL A 77 -5.56 8.44 5.98
C VAL A 77 -4.21 8.34 6.67
N LEU A 78 -4.21 8.56 7.97
CA LEU A 78 -3.01 8.63 8.81
C LEU A 78 -3.11 7.62 9.94
N THR A 79 -1.97 7.33 10.56
CA THR A 79 -1.87 6.54 11.78
C THR A 79 -1.47 7.39 12.99
N ARG A 80 -1.65 6.87 14.22
CA ARG A 80 -1.38 7.60 15.47
C ARG A 80 -0.02 7.33 16.11
N PRO A 81 0.54 6.08 16.07
CA PRO A 81 1.82 5.80 16.67
C PRO A 81 2.94 6.69 16.11
N LYS A 82 3.91 6.98 16.94
CA LYS A 82 5.15 7.61 16.49
C LYS A 82 5.91 6.64 15.60
N ILE A 83 6.29 7.12 14.42
CA ILE A 83 6.97 6.34 13.42
C ILE A 83 8.33 6.97 13.17
N GLU A 84 9.37 6.14 13.20
CA GLU A 84 10.69 6.53 12.78
C GLU A 84 10.72 6.69 11.26
N ILE A 85 11.21 7.84 10.79
CA ILE A 85 11.42 8.08 9.37
C ILE A 85 12.73 7.43 8.97
N PRO A 86 12.75 6.43 8.09
CA PRO A 86 13.98 5.76 7.70
C PRO A 86 14.85 6.65 6.82
N ASP A 87 16.16 6.45 6.89
CA ASP A 87 17.08 7.01 5.92
C ASP A 87 16.96 6.26 4.58
N ARG A 88 16.14 6.81 3.70
CA ARG A 88 15.84 6.19 2.39
C ARG A 88 17.09 6.07 1.52
N GLU A 89 18.00 7.04 1.57
CA GLU A 89 19.23 7.05 0.78
C GLU A 89 20.17 5.92 1.23
N ALA A 90 20.38 5.79 2.53
CA ALA A 90 21.21 4.71 3.10
C ALA A 90 20.65 3.31 2.78
N LEU A 91 19.34 3.17 2.68
CA LEU A 91 18.66 1.91 2.32
C LEU A 91 18.51 1.70 0.80
N GLY A 92 18.95 2.66 -0.01
CA GLY A 92 18.79 2.61 -1.46
C GLY A 92 17.33 2.60 -1.92
N LEU A 93 16.47 3.31 -1.19
CA LEU A 93 15.05 3.49 -1.53
C LEU A 93 14.84 4.78 -2.33
N ALA A 94 13.78 4.81 -3.13
CA ALA A 94 13.39 6.00 -3.86
C ALA A 94 13.02 7.17 -2.91
N SER A 95 13.17 8.40 -3.41
CA SER A 95 12.78 9.61 -2.68
C SER A 95 11.29 9.61 -2.34
N TYR A 96 10.93 10.18 -1.19
CA TYR A 96 9.53 10.41 -0.81
C TYR A 96 8.78 11.31 -1.80
N MET A 97 9.49 12.10 -2.59
CA MET A 97 8.89 12.94 -3.64
C MET A 97 8.17 12.13 -4.72
N GLU A 98 8.57 10.88 -4.94
CA GLU A 98 7.92 9.97 -5.89
C GLU A 98 6.46 9.64 -5.48
N ALA A 99 6.11 9.83 -4.22
CA ALA A 99 4.73 9.65 -3.75
C ALA A 99 3.70 10.55 -4.48
N ALA A 100 4.14 11.67 -5.06
CA ALA A 100 3.28 12.55 -5.87
C ALA A 100 2.55 11.81 -7.00
N HIS A 101 3.10 10.70 -7.48
CA HIS A 101 2.55 9.86 -8.54
C HIS A 101 1.48 8.86 -8.06
N GLY A 102 1.27 8.74 -6.75
CA GLY A 102 0.27 7.83 -6.16
C GLY A 102 0.70 6.37 -6.07
N ALA A 103 1.61 5.90 -6.91
CA ALA A 103 2.40 4.68 -6.75
C ALA A 103 3.75 4.85 -7.42
N TYR A 104 4.78 4.27 -6.83
CA TYR A 104 6.15 4.41 -7.33
C TYR A 104 6.99 3.18 -6.97
N ILE A 105 8.04 2.94 -7.76
CA ILE A 105 9.03 1.90 -7.45
C ILE A 105 9.86 2.39 -6.26
N MET A 106 9.58 1.84 -5.09
CA MET A 106 10.34 2.14 -3.88
C MET A 106 11.73 1.49 -3.92
N LYS A 107 11.80 0.25 -4.42
CA LYS A 107 13.05 -0.47 -4.70
C LYS A 107 12.87 -1.37 -5.92
N ASP A 108 13.75 -1.23 -6.90
CA ASP A 108 13.69 -2.07 -8.11
C ASP A 108 14.50 -3.36 -7.95
N PHE A 109 14.32 -4.25 -8.92
CA PHE A 109 15.12 -5.46 -9.06
C PHE A 109 16.62 -5.13 -9.15
N GLU A 110 17.45 -5.97 -8.55
CA GLU A 110 18.88 -5.97 -8.83
C GLU A 110 19.12 -6.52 -10.24
N GLU A 111 19.91 -5.79 -11.03
CA GLU A 111 20.28 -6.20 -12.38
C GLU A 111 21.10 -7.50 -12.37
N GLY A 112 20.93 -8.31 -13.40
CA GLY A 112 21.66 -9.57 -13.56
C GLY A 112 21.17 -10.71 -12.68
N LYS A 113 20.19 -10.47 -11.79
CA LYS A 113 19.57 -11.51 -10.96
C LYS A 113 18.18 -11.88 -11.48
N GLU A 114 17.73 -13.08 -11.14
CA GLU A 114 16.36 -13.51 -11.44
C GLU A 114 15.36 -12.57 -10.79
N LYS A 115 14.34 -12.13 -11.55
CA LYS A 115 13.23 -11.31 -11.08
C LYS A 115 12.14 -12.21 -10.52
N MET A 116 11.88 -12.12 -9.21
CA MET A 116 11.07 -13.10 -8.49
C MET A 116 9.62 -12.66 -8.23
N GLY A 117 9.21 -11.52 -8.80
CA GLY A 117 7.86 -10.97 -8.67
C GLY A 117 7.85 -9.58 -8.06
N THR A 118 6.65 -9.05 -7.85
CA THR A 118 6.43 -7.69 -7.33
C THR A 118 5.71 -7.72 -5.99
N VAL A 119 6.17 -6.91 -5.04
CA VAL A 119 5.49 -6.64 -3.77
C VAL A 119 4.90 -5.25 -3.86
N ILE A 120 3.57 -5.14 -3.87
CA ILE A 120 2.84 -3.88 -3.80
C ILE A 120 2.48 -3.64 -2.33
N VAL A 121 2.90 -2.53 -1.77
CA VAL A 121 2.72 -2.25 -0.35
C VAL A 121 1.96 -0.94 -0.13
N GLN A 122 0.98 -0.96 0.79
CA GLN A 122 0.20 0.21 1.18
C GLN A 122 0.00 0.23 2.68
N GLY A 123 0.04 1.44 3.24
CA GLY A 123 -0.15 1.70 4.66
C GLY A 123 1.16 1.77 5.43
N THR A 124 1.09 2.31 6.64
CA THR A 124 2.27 2.70 7.41
C THR A 124 3.04 1.51 7.95
N SER A 125 2.42 0.69 8.78
CA SER A 125 3.12 -0.43 9.43
C SER A 125 3.56 -1.51 8.44
N SER A 126 2.75 -1.82 7.44
CA SER A 126 3.08 -2.76 6.38
C SER A 126 4.31 -2.32 5.57
N THR A 127 4.35 -1.04 5.17
CA THR A 127 5.49 -0.52 4.41
C THR A 127 6.75 -0.44 5.26
N LEU A 128 6.65 0.02 6.51
CA LEU A 128 7.78 0.00 7.45
C LEU A 128 8.28 -1.41 7.73
N GLY A 129 7.39 -2.38 7.86
CA GLY A 129 7.75 -3.78 8.01
C GLY A 129 8.58 -4.29 6.82
N VAL A 130 8.16 -3.96 5.59
CA VAL A 130 8.93 -4.28 4.37
C VAL A 130 10.28 -3.55 4.36
N VAL A 131 10.32 -2.27 4.72
CA VAL A 131 11.57 -1.49 4.77
C VAL A 131 12.56 -2.09 5.76
N LYS A 132 12.11 -2.53 6.93
CA LYS A 132 12.96 -3.16 7.96
C LYS A 132 13.64 -4.45 7.48
N ILE A 133 13.06 -5.18 6.54
CA ILE A 133 13.59 -6.45 6.04
C ILE A 133 14.29 -6.37 4.68
N VAL A 134 14.42 -5.19 4.09
CA VAL A 134 15.04 -5.01 2.76
C VAL A 134 16.43 -5.65 2.67
N ASP A 135 17.27 -5.43 3.68
CA ASP A 135 18.62 -6.02 3.73
C ASP A 135 18.58 -7.53 3.97
N GLU A 136 17.60 -8.02 4.71
CA GLU A 136 17.40 -9.45 4.95
C GLU A 136 16.94 -10.16 3.67
N LEU A 137 16.01 -9.59 2.92
CA LEU A 137 15.61 -10.09 1.61
C LEU A 137 16.82 -10.20 0.66
N LYS A 138 17.66 -9.16 0.64
CA LYS A 138 18.89 -9.16 -0.17
C LYS A 138 19.85 -10.27 0.25
N LYS A 139 20.08 -10.47 1.56
CA LYS A 139 20.93 -11.55 2.10
C LYS A 139 20.38 -12.94 1.77
N ALA A 140 19.07 -13.10 1.76
CA ALA A 140 18.39 -14.33 1.35
C ALA A 140 18.38 -14.55 -0.18
N GLY A 141 18.90 -13.61 -0.97
CA GLY A 141 18.90 -13.71 -2.44
C GLY A 141 17.52 -13.45 -3.06
N ILE A 142 16.60 -12.89 -2.33
CA ILE A 142 15.25 -12.58 -2.78
C ILE A 142 15.28 -11.26 -3.57
N ASN A 143 15.04 -11.36 -4.88
CA ASN A 143 15.06 -10.22 -5.81
C ASN A 143 13.65 -9.88 -6.29
N VAL A 144 12.94 -9.09 -5.50
CA VAL A 144 11.60 -8.60 -5.80
C VAL A 144 11.61 -7.09 -6.06
N ARG A 145 10.71 -6.62 -6.93
CA ARG A 145 10.39 -5.19 -7.03
C ARG A 145 9.45 -4.81 -5.89
N ILE A 146 9.71 -3.72 -5.22
CA ILE A 146 8.84 -3.17 -4.19
C ILE A 146 8.22 -1.88 -4.71
N VAL A 147 6.89 -1.84 -4.77
CA VAL A 147 6.10 -0.69 -5.21
C VAL A 147 5.31 -0.17 -4.03
N ALA A 148 5.59 1.05 -3.59
CA ALA A 148 4.75 1.77 -2.64
C ALA A 148 3.53 2.36 -3.38
N ALA A 149 2.34 2.19 -2.80
CA ALA A 149 1.07 2.51 -3.45
C ALA A 149 0.18 3.44 -2.59
N PRO A 150 0.63 4.66 -2.25
CA PRO A 150 -0.07 5.53 -1.31
C PRO A 150 -1.37 6.15 -1.85
N SER A 151 -1.66 6.08 -3.16
CA SER A 151 -2.91 6.59 -3.73
C SER A 151 -3.22 5.97 -5.09
N TYR A 152 -4.26 5.16 -5.17
CA TYR A 152 -4.72 4.65 -6.47
C TYR A 152 -5.26 5.77 -7.36
N GLU A 153 -5.99 6.72 -6.78
CA GLU A 153 -6.60 7.80 -7.54
C GLU A 153 -5.58 8.78 -8.16
N LEU A 154 -4.43 8.98 -7.54
CA LEU A 154 -3.33 9.71 -8.16
C LEU A 154 -2.66 8.87 -9.25
N PHE A 155 -2.33 7.61 -8.96
CA PHE A 155 -1.63 6.73 -9.89
C PHE A 155 -2.42 6.51 -11.20
N ARG A 156 -3.72 6.29 -11.13
CA ARG A 156 -4.53 6.08 -12.34
C ARG A 156 -4.58 7.31 -13.27
N ARG A 157 -4.24 8.50 -12.76
CA ARG A 157 -4.17 9.76 -13.55
C ARG A 157 -2.82 9.99 -14.21
N GLU A 158 -1.84 9.17 -13.88
CA GLU A 158 -0.53 9.22 -14.53
C GLU A 158 -0.61 8.75 -15.99
N SER A 159 0.41 9.12 -16.76
CA SER A 159 0.53 8.67 -18.15
C SER A 159 0.65 7.14 -18.21
N GLU A 160 0.23 6.56 -19.33
CA GLU A 160 0.38 5.13 -19.59
C GLU A 160 1.87 4.71 -19.54
N GLU A 161 2.76 5.60 -20.01
CA GLU A 161 4.20 5.38 -19.94
C GLU A 161 4.68 5.23 -18.49
N TYR A 162 4.26 6.13 -17.59
CA TYR A 162 4.62 6.05 -16.18
C TYR A 162 4.03 4.80 -15.51
N LYS A 163 2.75 4.52 -15.74
CA LYS A 163 2.09 3.32 -15.20
C LYS A 163 2.78 2.05 -15.64
N ASN A 164 3.16 1.97 -16.93
CA ASN A 164 3.91 0.84 -17.47
C ASN A 164 5.36 0.76 -16.96
N LYS A 165 5.98 1.87 -16.59
CA LYS A 165 7.29 1.87 -15.91
C LYS A 165 7.18 1.26 -14.52
N VAL A 166 6.20 1.69 -13.74
CA VAL A 166 6.04 1.29 -12.33
C VAL A 166 5.49 -0.13 -12.22
N LEU A 167 4.38 -0.39 -12.91
CA LEU A 167 3.62 -1.64 -12.75
C LEU A 167 3.12 -2.14 -14.12
N PRO A 168 4.05 -2.56 -15.02
CA PRO A 168 3.65 -3.13 -16.30
C PRO A 168 2.84 -4.40 -16.07
N TRP A 169 1.95 -4.73 -17.00
CA TRP A 169 1.02 -5.85 -16.90
C TRP A 169 1.67 -7.16 -16.44
N LYS A 170 2.86 -7.47 -16.95
CA LYS A 170 3.64 -8.66 -16.54
C LYS A 170 3.93 -8.68 -15.04
N TYR A 171 4.33 -7.55 -14.46
CA TYR A 171 4.69 -7.44 -13.05
C TYR A 171 3.47 -7.27 -12.15
N PHE A 172 2.40 -6.69 -12.68
CA PHE A 172 1.14 -6.58 -11.97
C PHE A 172 0.48 -7.96 -11.77
N ASN A 173 0.56 -8.84 -12.77
CA ASN A 173 0.04 -10.21 -12.65
C ASN A 173 0.91 -11.12 -11.77
N ASP A 174 2.23 -10.92 -11.74
CA ASP A 174 3.16 -11.67 -10.88
C ASP A 174 3.48 -10.83 -9.63
N ALA A 175 2.46 -10.51 -8.84
CA ALA A 175 2.56 -9.68 -7.65
C ALA A 175 1.98 -10.34 -6.41
N MET A 176 2.29 -9.77 -5.26
CA MET A 176 1.55 -9.88 -4.01
C MET A 176 1.30 -8.49 -3.45
N VAL A 177 0.29 -8.37 -2.60
CA VAL A 177 -0.05 -7.12 -1.91
C VAL A 177 0.20 -7.30 -0.41
N ILE A 178 0.75 -6.27 0.23
CA ILE A 178 0.89 -6.21 1.69
C ILE A 178 0.22 -4.92 2.16
N THR A 179 -0.74 -5.03 3.05
CA THR A 179 -1.46 -3.86 3.59
C THR A 179 -1.78 -4.03 5.07
N ASN A 180 -1.68 -2.96 5.82
CA ASN A 180 -2.17 -2.88 7.20
C ASN A 180 -3.70 -2.67 7.28
N GLU A 181 -4.35 -2.60 6.15
CA GLU A 181 -5.80 -2.49 6.02
C GLU A 181 -6.44 -3.85 5.69
N SER A 182 -7.75 -3.84 5.43
CA SER A 182 -8.44 -5.00 4.87
C SER A 182 -8.03 -5.25 3.43
N ILE A 183 -7.80 -6.51 3.08
CA ILE A 183 -7.48 -6.90 1.70
C ILE A 183 -8.58 -6.51 0.70
N LYS A 184 -9.81 -6.32 1.15
CA LYS A 184 -10.93 -5.89 0.31
C LYS A 184 -10.71 -4.51 -0.29
N LEU A 185 -9.99 -3.64 0.42
CA LEU A 185 -9.70 -2.27 -0.01
C LEU A 185 -8.58 -2.19 -1.05
N MET A 186 -7.86 -3.30 -1.24
CA MET A 186 -6.76 -3.40 -2.20
C MET A 186 -7.20 -3.89 -3.58
N HIS A 187 -8.51 -3.95 -3.88
CA HIS A 187 -9.04 -4.51 -5.12
C HIS A 187 -8.45 -3.89 -6.39
N HIS A 188 -8.09 -2.61 -6.37
CA HIS A 188 -7.41 -1.93 -7.49
C HIS A 188 -5.97 -2.40 -7.72
N TRP A 189 -5.34 -3.00 -6.70
CA TRP A 189 -3.96 -3.47 -6.73
C TRP A 189 -3.86 -5.01 -6.88
N ILE A 190 -5.00 -5.68 -6.98
CA ILE A 190 -5.10 -7.14 -7.12
C ILE A 190 -5.50 -7.48 -8.55
N ALA A 191 -4.53 -7.85 -9.37
CA ALA A 191 -4.74 -8.15 -10.79
C ALA A 191 -5.55 -9.45 -11.02
N ASN A 192 -5.43 -10.42 -10.13
CA ASN A 192 -6.00 -11.76 -10.30
C ASN A 192 -6.09 -12.51 -8.96
N PRO A 193 -6.79 -13.67 -8.92
CA PRO A 193 -6.93 -14.46 -7.68
C PRO A 193 -5.61 -14.97 -7.09
N VAL A 194 -4.58 -15.19 -7.91
CA VAL A 194 -3.26 -15.66 -7.44
C VAL A 194 -2.58 -14.55 -6.65
N VAL A 195 -2.65 -13.30 -7.10
CA VAL A 195 -2.16 -12.15 -6.33
C VAL A 195 -2.80 -12.13 -4.95
N ARG A 196 -4.13 -12.29 -4.89
CA ARG A 196 -4.87 -12.30 -3.62
C ARG A 196 -4.45 -13.45 -2.69
N GLU A 197 -4.20 -14.64 -3.22
CA GLU A 197 -3.81 -15.85 -2.44
C GLU A 197 -2.51 -15.66 -1.66
N TYR A 198 -1.58 -14.87 -2.20
CA TYR A 198 -0.27 -14.62 -1.58
C TYR A 198 -0.22 -13.32 -0.79
N SER A 199 -1.27 -12.50 -0.83
CA SER A 199 -1.30 -11.20 -0.16
C SER A 199 -1.40 -11.32 1.36
N LEU A 200 -0.85 -10.32 2.06
CA LEU A 200 -0.92 -10.16 3.52
C LEU A 200 -1.79 -8.95 3.86
N SER A 201 -2.64 -9.10 4.86
CA SER A 201 -3.53 -8.03 5.34
C SER A 201 -3.90 -8.21 6.80
N SER A 202 -4.34 -7.15 7.45
CA SER A 202 -4.75 -7.20 8.84
C SER A 202 -5.95 -8.12 9.12
N ASP A 203 -6.75 -8.42 8.11
CA ASP A 203 -7.92 -9.30 8.20
C ASP A 203 -7.70 -10.70 7.59
N TRP A 204 -6.45 -11.20 7.62
CA TRP A 204 -6.04 -12.47 7.02
C TRP A 204 -6.89 -13.68 7.45
N ASP A 205 -7.39 -13.67 8.70
CA ASP A 205 -8.23 -14.71 9.32
C ASP A 205 -9.71 -14.31 9.42
N ASN A 206 -10.10 -13.18 8.79
CA ASN A 206 -11.43 -12.57 8.86
C ASN A 206 -11.87 -12.13 10.27
N ASN A 207 -10.93 -11.90 11.18
CA ASN A 207 -11.19 -11.41 12.52
C ASN A 207 -10.70 -9.97 12.71
N TRP A 208 -11.31 -9.29 13.68
CA TRP A 208 -10.79 -8.04 14.22
C TRP A 208 -9.57 -8.33 15.09
N ARG A 209 -8.61 -7.40 15.09
CA ARG A 209 -7.44 -7.52 15.97
C ARG A 209 -7.80 -7.18 17.42
N SER A 210 -7.05 -7.74 18.36
CA SER A 210 -7.15 -7.39 19.78
C SER A 210 -6.48 -6.04 20.04
N GLY A 211 -6.80 -5.41 21.20
CA GLY A 211 -5.99 -4.28 21.70
C GLY A 211 -4.69 -4.80 22.30
N GLY A 212 -3.63 -4.00 22.23
CA GLY A 212 -2.33 -4.32 22.78
C GLY A 212 -1.29 -3.26 22.41
N THR A 213 -0.04 -3.49 22.72
CA THR A 213 1.07 -2.67 22.21
C THR A 213 1.14 -2.79 20.69
N LEU A 214 1.81 -1.83 20.03
CA LEU A 214 2.00 -1.85 18.58
C LEU A 214 2.58 -3.19 18.09
N ASP A 215 3.61 -3.70 18.76
CA ASP A 215 4.29 -4.94 18.37
C ASP A 215 3.37 -6.16 18.51
N GLU A 216 2.62 -6.27 19.62
CA GLU A 216 1.66 -7.36 19.83
C GLU A 216 0.56 -7.37 18.76
N VAL A 217 0.04 -6.20 18.42
CA VAL A 217 -1.03 -6.09 17.41
C VAL A 217 -0.51 -6.38 16.00
N LEU A 218 0.70 -5.96 15.67
CA LEU A 218 1.32 -6.28 14.39
C LEU A 218 1.65 -7.79 14.28
N GLU A 219 2.10 -8.42 15.37
CA GLU A 219 2.30 -9.87 15.41
C GLU A 219 0.98 -10.63 15.20
N GLU A 220 -0.09 -10.24 15.90
CA GLU A 220 -1.43 -10.82 15.71
C GLU A 220 -1.95 -10.63 14.30
N ALA A 221 -1.67 -9.48 13.68
CA ALA A 221 -2.05 -9.18 12.30
C ALA A 221 -1.15 -9.87 11.24
N HIS A 222 -0.08 -10.55 11.65
CA HIS A 222 0.95 -11.11 10.76
C HIS A 222 1.59 -10.05 9.86
N LEU A 223 1.77 -8.85 10.39
CA LEU A 223 2.36 -7.69 9.70
C LEU A 223 3.62 -7.16 10.39
N ASP A 224 4.15 -7.88 11.37
CA ASP A 224 5.48 -7.66 11.88
C ASP A 224 6.55 -8.09 10.85
N PRO A 225 7.80 -7.61 10.97
CA PRO A 225 8.84 -7.89 9.99
C PRO A 225 9.06 -9.37 9.70
N LYS A 226 8.94 -10.26 10.71
CA LYS A 226 9.13 -11.69 10.55
C LYS A 226 8.06 -12.31 9.65
N HIS A 227 6.79 -12.07 9.94
CA HIS A 227 5.69 -12.61 9.14
C HIS A 227 5.66 -12.04 7.72
N ILE A 228 6.04 -10.76 7.55
CA ILE A 228 6.20 -10.16 6.23
C ILE A 228 7.31 -10.86 5.44
N PHE A 229 8.46 -11.14 6.08
CA PHE A 229 9.56 -11.87 5.45
C PHE A 229 9.11 -13.27 5.02
N GLU A 230 8.52 -14.04 5.92
CA GLU A 230 8.00 -15.39 5.65
C GLU A 230 6.96 -15.39 4.51
N GLY A 231 6.10 -14.37 4.46
CA GLY A 231 5.12 -14.19 3.39
C GLY A 231 5.76 -13.94 2.02
N ILE A 232 6.76 -13.07 1.96
CA ILE A 232 7.52 -12.80 0.73
C ILE A 232 8.35 -14.02 0.33
N GLU A 233 8.98 -14.70 1.28
CA GLU A 233 9.73 -15.95 1.02
C GLU A 233 8.81 -17.03 0.42
N ARG A 234 7.62 -17.24 1.00
CA ARG A 234 6.61 -18.16 0.44
C ARG A 234 6.22 -17.75 -0.98
N PHE A 235 5.95 -16.47 -1.21
CA PHE A 235 5.61 -15.94 -2.52
C PHE A 235 6.70 -16.22 -3.55
N VAL A 236 7.96 -16.04 -3.20
CA VAL A 236 9.11 -16.29 -4.09
C VAL A 236 9.33 -17.79 -4.30
N ARG A 237 9.33 -18.59 -3.24
CA ARG A 237 9.51 -20.04 -3.30
C ARG A 237 8.46 -20.72 -4.18
N ASP A 238 7.23 -20.29 -4.11
CA ASP A 238 6.11 -20.88 -4.84
C ASP A 238 5.95 -20.29 -6.26
N ARG A 239 6.95 -19.55 -6.78
CA ARG A 239 6.83 -18.79 -8.03
C ARG A 239 6.46 -19.66 -9.23
N GLU A 240 7.07 -20.83 -9.41
CA GLU A 240 6.73 -21.73 -10.52
C GLU A 240 5.26 -22.17 -10.45
N LYS A 241 4.78 -22.52 -9.26
CA LYS A 241 3.38 -22.89 -9.01
C LYS A 241 2.43 -21.72 -9.31
N ARG A 242 2.81 -20.51 -8.90
CA ARG A 242 2.02 -19.29 -9.19
C ARG A 242 1.92 -19.01 -10.67
N LEU A 243 3.05 -19.07 -11.38
CA LEU A 243 3.10 -18.85 -12.83
C LEU A 243 2.34 -19.93 -13.61
N ALA A 244 2.33 -21.18 -13.14
CA ALA A 244 1.49 -22.23 -13.72
C ALA A 244 0.00 -21.92 -13.57
N LYS A 245 -0.45 -21.55 -12.35
CA LYS A 245 -1.85 -21.11 -12.12
C LYS A 245 -2.23 -19.90 -12.96
N LEU A 246 -1.34 -18.92 -13.12
CA LEU A 246 -1.60 -17.74 -13.95
C LEU A 246 -1.82 -18.10 -15.42
N LYS A 247 -1.07 -19.08 -15.96
CA LYS A 247 -1.26 -19.56 -17.34
C LYS A 247 -2.61 -20.26 -17.55
N GLU A 248 -3.21 -20.81 -16.49
CA GLU A 248 -4.53 -21.44 -16.55
C GLU A 248 -5.68 -20.41 -16.51
N ILE A 249 -5.42 -19.23 -15.95
CA ILE A 249 -6.43 -18.17 -15.74
C ILE A 249 -6.42 -17.15 -16.90
N LEU A 250 -5.25 -16.89 -17.49
CA LEU A 250 -5.03 -15.94 -18.58
C LEU A 250 -5.07 -16.60 -19.94
#